data_aef5286407a386fc4543df56c18800ab
#
_entry.id   aef5286407a386fc4543df56c18800ab
#
_cell.length_a   1.000
_cell.length_b   1.000
_cell.length_c   1.000
_cell.angle_alpha   90.00
_cell.angle_beta   90.00
_cell.angle_gamma   90.00
#
_symmetry.space_group_name_H-M   'P 1'
#
loop_
_entity.id
_entity.type
_entity.pdbx_description
1 polymer ?
#
loop_
_entity_poly.entity_id
_entity_poly.type
_entity_poly.pdbx_seq_one_letter_code
_entity_poly.pdbx_strand_id
1 'polypeptide(L)'
;MLNDANHLSQDFKPQDLRAPAPIINLSGALKMTSPLASVAGLMGPLSSGTNQAFSVYERPFLELINVKGEANSDVFQAAIKKATGATLPTVPNTVSESDDYIIYWLAPNEWLIQSTQPRVPVIDAALGKFLAGQFASVVDISSGNTTLVMMGEKVRSVLQKGCPLDFHSRVFTVGQCAQSHYFKAGIVLRPLANGNVEVIIRRSFADYFGRILVDAAEEYVS
;
A
#
# COMPACT_ATOMS: atom_id res chain seq x y z
N MET A 1 -22.33 12.29 -14.56
CA MET A 1 -22.06 12.54 -13.16
C MET A 1 -20.75 11.86 -12.85
N LEU A 2 -19.66 12.59 -13.07
CA LEU A 2 -18.27 12.19 -12.84
C LEU A 2 -17.71 13.25 -11.89
N ASN A 3 -17.79 13.01 -10.60
CA ASN A 3 -17.08 13.79 -9.58
C ASN A 3 -17.06 12.94 -8.33
N ASP A 4 -15.90 12.43 -7.98
CA ASP A 4 -15.48 12.17 -6.59
C ASP A 4 -14.17 11.37 -6.49
N ALA A 5 -13.35 11.35 -7.58
CA ALA A 5 -11.98 10.78 -7.48
C ALA A 5 -10.99 11.70 -6.73
N ASN A 6 -11.45 12.82 -6.17
CA ASN A 6 -10.59 13.89 -5.68
C ASN A 6 -10.47 13.95 -4.14
N HIS A 7 -11.14 13.06 -3.40
CA HIS A 7 -11.21 13.19 -1.94
C HIS A 7 -9.94 12.71 -1.21
N LEU A 8 -9.19 11.74 -1.76
CA LEU A 8 -7.98 11.20 -1.12
C LEU A 8 -6.71 12.04 -1.35
N SER A 9 -6.75 13.02 -2.26
CA SER A 9 -5.59 13.87 -2.58
C SER A 9 -5.56 15.21 -1.84
N GLN A 10 -6.66 15.62 -1.18
CA GLN A 10 -6.77 16.97 -0.62
C GLN A 10 -6.37 17.10 0.85
N ASP A 11 -6.36 16.02 1.64
CA ASP A 11 -6.09 16.09 3.09
C ASP A 11 -4.64 15.78 3.48
N PHE A 12 -3.79 15.38 2.52
CA PHE A 12 -2.40 15.08 2.81
C PHE A 12 -1.53 16.34 2.74
N LYS A 13 -1.21 16.95 3.89
CA LYS A 13 -0.32 18.11 3.98
C LYS A 13 1.14 17.65 4.04
N PRO A 14 2.05 18.22 3.21
CA PRO A 14 3.48 17.91 3.22
C PRO A 14 4.18 18.05 4.60
N GLN A 15 3.59 18.81 5.50
CA GLN A 15 4.11 18.97 6.87
C GLN A 15 3.97 17.71 7.74
N ASP A 16 3.08 16.78 7.38
CA ASP A 16 2.93 15.50 8.09
C ASP A 16 4.08 14.54 7.76
N LEU A 17 4.90 14.87 6.77
CA LEU A 17 6.09 14.11 6.35
C LEU A 17 7.32 14.29 7.27
N ARG A 18 7.30 15.29 8.18
CA ARG A 18 8.46 15.64 9.03
C ARG A 18 8.46 14.98 10.39
N ALA A 19 7.40 14.32 10.78
CA ALA A 19 7.38 13.59 12.04
C ALA A 19 8.17 12.28 11.92
N PRO A 20 9.05 11.95 12.88
CA PRO A 20 9.55 10.58 12.99
C PRO A 20 8.34 9.66 13.05
N ALA A 21 8.44 8.51 12.36
CA ALA A 21 7.35 7.54 12.26
C ALA A 21 6.59 7.43 13.58
N PRO A 22 5.26 7.60 13.60
CA PRO A 22 4.52 7.68 14.85
C PRO A 22 4.75 6.41 15.67
N ILE A 23 5.13 6.60 16.91
CA ILE A 23 5.18 5.53 17.90
C ILE A 23 3.76 5.40 18.43
N ILE A 24 3.03 4.41 17.96
CA ILE A 24 1.72 4.10 18.53
C ILE A 24 1.94 3.40 19.85
N ASN A 25 1.63 4.09 20.94
CA ASN A 25 1.65 3.51 22.27
C ASN A 25 0.30 2.81 22.53
N LEU A 26 0.24 1.53 22.18
CA LEU A 26 -0.89 0.69 22.56
C LEU A 26 -0.74 0.28 24.02
N SER A 27 -1.38 1.02 24.93
CA SER A 27 -1.56 0.69 26.35
C SER A 27 -0.40 -0.09 27.00
N GLY A 28 0.70 0.58 27.26
CA GLY A 28 1.64 0.21 28.34
C GLY A 28 2.63 -0.93 28.10
N ALA A 29 2.58 -1.70 27.02
CA ALA A 29 3.39 -2.91 26.93
C ALA A 29 4.25 -3.07 25.65
N LEU A 30 3.86 -2.55 24.49
CA LEU A 30 4.61 -2.78 23.25
C LEU A 30 4.81 -1.48 22.47
N LYS A 31 6.06 -1.09 22.32
CA LYS A 31 6.47 0.03 21.45
C LYS A 31 6.62 -0.50 20.03
N MET A 32 5.63 -0.22 19.18
CA MET A 32 5.74 -0.55 17.75
C MET A 32 6.67 0.43 17.05
N THR A 33 7.67 -0.10 16.36
CA THR A 33 8.61 0.69 15.55
C THR A 33 8.31 0.46 14.07
N SER A 34 8.32 1.54 13.30
CA SER A 34 8.17 1.48 11.83
C SER A 34 9.21 0.54 11.23
N PRO A 35 8.85 -0.30 10.24
CA PRO A 35 9.78 -1.13 9.50
C PRO A 35 10.95 -0.39 8.84
N LEU A 36 10.76 0.87 8.47
CA LEU A 36 11.80 1.72 7.86
C LEU A 36 12.58 2.58 8.86
N ALA A 37 12.33 2.45 10.16
CA ALA A 37 13.00 3.26 11.19
C ALA A 37 14.54 3.15 11.12
N SER A 38 15.09 1.98 10.75
CA SER A 38 16.54 1.76 10.62
C SER A 38 17.18 2.57 9.49
N VAL A 39 16.43 2.95 8.47
CA VAL A 39 16.90 3.70 7.29
C VAL A 39 16.27 5.09 7.19
N ALA A 40 15.50 5.51 8.17
CA ALA A 40 14.82 6.81 8.16
C ALA A 40 15.80 7.98 7.95
N GLY A 41 16.99 7.94 8.55
CA GLY A 41 18.03 8.94 8.37
C GLY A 41 18.57 9.01 6.93
N LEU A 42 18.71 7.87 6.26
CA LEU A 42 19.14 7.79 4.87
C LEU A 42 18.06 8.28 3.90
N MET A 43 16.80 8.00 4.23
CA MET A 43 15.64 8.42 3.45
C MET A 43 15.21 9.88 3.72
N GLY A 44 15.80 10.53 4.72
CA GLY A 44 15.47 11.91 5.11
C GLY A 44 15.50 12.91 3.93
N PRO A 45 16.54 12.94 3.10
CA PRO A 45 16.59 13.80 1.91
C PRO A 45 15.45 13.53 0.93
N LEU A 46 15.04 12.27 0.78
CA LEU A 46 13.91 11.87 -0.07
C LEU A 46 12.54 12.23 0.55
N SER A 47 12.49 12.41 1.86
CA SER A 47 11.25 12.68 2.60
C SER A 47 10.99 14.18 2.80
N SER A 48 11.91 15.06 2.36
CA SER A 48 11.83 16.50 2.65
C SER A 48 10.66 17.23 1.98
N GLY A 49 9.94 16.59 1.08
CA GLY A 49 8.72 17.12 0.43
C GLY A 49 8.94 18.35 -0.45
N THR A 50 10.15 18.89 -0.50
CA THR A 50 10.54 20.07 -1.29
C THR A 50 11.08 19.69 -2.67
N ASN A 51 11.50 18.43 -2.85
CA ASN A 51 11.99 17.95 -4.14
C ASN A 51 10.81 17.49 -5.00
N GLN A 52 10.50 18.28 -6.03
CA GLN A 52 9.45 17.95 -7.01
C GLN A 52 9.84 16.75 -7.91
N ALA A 53 11.14 16.46 -8.02
CA ALA A 53 11.59 15.35 -8.86
C ALA A 53 11.27 13.99 -8.26
N PHE A 54 11.62 13.75 -6.99
CA PHE A 54 11.33 12.49 -6.31
C PHE A 54 11.26 12.67 -4.79
N SER A 55 10.22 12.13 -4.19
CA SER A 55 10.10 12.00 -2.76
C SER A 55 9.39 10.70 -2.38
N VAL A 56 9.63 10.20 -1.17
CA VAL A 56 9.01 9.00 -0.64
C VAL A 56 8.69 9.15 0.84
N TYR A 57 7.55 8.63 1.25
CA TYR A 57 7.21 8.53 2.67
C TYR A 57 6.57 7.18 2.99
N GLU A 58 6.77 6.74 4.22
CA GLU A 58 6.15 5.54 4.74
C GLU A 58 4.76 5.84 5.30
N ARG A 59 3.82 4.93 5.05
CA ARG A 59 2.51 4.84 5.70
C ARG A 59 2.50 3.63 6.62
N PRO A 60 3.09 3.73 7.81
CA PRO A 60 3.23 2.60 8.72
C PRO A 60 1.88 2.26 9.37
N PHE A 61 1.77 1.02 9.88
CA PHE A 61 0.66 0.57 10.72
C PHE A 61 -0.71 0.58 10.03
N LEU A 62 -0.74 0.42 8.71
CA LEU A 62 -1.98 0.13 8.00
C LEU A 62 -2.42 -1.30 8.33
N GLU A 63 -3.72 -1.51 8.46
CA GLU A 63 -4.29 -2.85 8.51
C GLU A 63 -4.17 -3.49 7.12
N LEU A 64 -3.55 -4.66 7.06
CA LEU A 64 -3.34 -5.44 5.84
C LEU A 64 -3.81 -6.87 6.05
N ILE A 65 -4.85 -7.27 5.35
CA ILE A 65 -5.47 -8.59 5.48
C ILE A 65 -5.39 -9.32 4.15
N ASN A 66 -4.77 -10.49 4.12
CA ASN A 66 -4.85 -11.41 2.99
C ASN A 66 -6.12 -12.24 3.11
N VAL A 67 -6.94 -12.23 2.07
CA VAL A 67 -8.20 -12.95 2.01
C VAL A 67 -8.19 -13.88 0.81
N LYS A 68 -8.58 -15.15 1.04
CA LYS A 68 -8.79 -16.15 -0.01
C LYS A 68 -10.20 -16.70 0.08
N GLY A 69 -10.81 -16.95 -1.08
CA GLY A 69 -12.15 -17.48 -1.15
C GLY A 69 -12.62 -17.64 -2.60
N GLU A 70 -13.82 -18.11 -2.80
CA GLU A 70 -14.38 -18.32 -4.13
C GLU A 70 -14.88 -17.01 -4.72
N ALA A 71 -14.25 -16.53 -5.80
CA ALA A 71 -14.56 -15.27 -6.46
C ALA A 71 -16.03 -15.14 -6.88
N ASN A 72 -16.65 -16.23 -7.31
CA ASN A 72 -18.02 -16.27 -7.82
C ASN A 72 -19.09 -16.52 -6.74
N SER A 73 -18.68 -16.65 -5.47
CA SER A 73 -19.62 -16.83 -4.36
C SER A 73 -20.26 -15.51 -3.97
N ASP A 74 -21.59 -15.41 -4.13
CA ASP A 74 -22.36 -14.23 -3.71
C ASP A 74 -22.21 -13.97 -2.21
N VAL A 75 -22.12 -15.04 -1.41
CA VAL A 75 -21.92 -14.94 0.04
C VAL A 75 -20.57 -14.33 0.36
N PHE A 76 -19.51 -14.77 -0.34
CA PHE A 76 -18.16 -14.23 -0.16
C PHE A 76 -18.08 -12.76 -0.58
N GLN A 77 -18.60 -12.42 -1.76
CA GLN A 77 -18.62 -11.03 -2.25
C GLN A 77 -19.43 -10.11 -1.32
N ALA A 78 -20.60 -10.57 -0.84
CA ALA A 78 -21.42 -9.81 0.09
C ALA A 78 -20.74 -9.58 1.44
N ALA A 79 -20.02 -10.59 1.94
CA ALA A 79 -19.24 -10.48 3.17
C ALA A 79 -18.13 -9.44 3.06
N ILE A 80 -17.36 -9.47 1.96
CA ILE A 80 -16.31 -8.47 1.70
C ILE A 80 -16.91 -7.07 1.60
N LYS A 81 -17.96 -6.89 0.79
CA LYS A 81 -18.62 -5.59 0.64
C LYS A 81 -19.18 -5.05 1.95
N LYS A 82 -19.77 -5.92 2.78
CA LYS A 82 -20.29 -5.54 4.09
C LYS A 82 -19.17 -5.10 5.05
N ALA A 83 -18.03 -5.78 5.01
CA ALA A 83 -16.92 -5.49 5.90
C ALA A 83 -16.13 -4.25 5.47
N THR A 84 -15.96 -4.01 4.16
CA THR A 84 -15.07 -2.98 3.62
C THR A 84 -15.81 -1.77 3.03
N GLY A 85 -17.06 -1.90 2.68
CA GLY A 85 -17.79 -0.92 1.86
C GLY A 85 -17.44 -0.98 0.37
N ALA A 86 -16.35 -1.66 -0.01
CA ALA A 86 -15.89 -1.79 -1.39
C ALA A 86 -16.39 -3.10 -2.04
N THR A 87 -16.58 -3.07 -3.36
CA THR A 87 -16.93 -4.28 -4.12
C THR A 87 -15.67 -5.09 -4.39
N LEU A 88 -15.74 -6.41 -4.29
CA LEU A 88 -14.62 -7.29 -4.60
C LEU A 88 -14.19 -7.13 -6.07
N PRO A 89 -12.93 -6.78 -6.38
CA PRO A 89 -12.46 -6.74 -7.76
C PRO A 89 -12.30 -8.17 -8.30
N THR A 90 -12.91 -8.46 -9.45
CA THR A 90 -12.84 -9.77 -10.12
C THR A 90 -12.05 -9.74 -11.41
N VAL A 91 -11.76 -8.54 -11.93
CA VAL A 91 -10.87 -8.35 -13.07
C VAL A 91 -9.42 -8.44 -12.61
N PRO A 92 -8.56 -9.23 -13.27
CA PRO A 92 -7.15 -9.34 -12.89
C PRO A 92 -6.42 -8.00 -12.81
N ASN A 93 -5.56 -7.87 -11.80
CA ASN A 93 -4.70 -6.70 -11.59
C ASN A 93 -5.46 -5.38 -11.42
N THR A 94 -6.66 -5.42 -10.84
CA THR A 94 -7.43 -4.21 -10.53
C THR A 94 -7.58 -4.01 -9.03
N VAL A 95 -7.90 -2.78 -8.65
CA VAL A 95 -8.27 -2.42 -7.28
C VAL A 95 -9.70 -1.90 -7.23
N SER A 96 -10.33 -2.04 -6.07
CA SER A 96 -11.54 -1.30 -5.71
C SER A 96 -11.32 -0.58 -4.40
N GLU A 97 -12.01 0.53 -4.19
CA GLU A 97 -11.78 1.43 -3.07
C GLU A 97 -13.10 1.83 -2.42
N SER A 98 -13.04 2.07 -1.12
CA SER A 98 -14.02 2.78 -0.31
C SER A 98 -13.30 3.86 0.50
N ASP A 99 -14.01 4.60 1.33
CA ASP A 99 -13.41 5.61 2.21
C ASP A 99 -12.39 5.00 3.19
N ASP A 100 -12.66 3.76 3.65
CA ASP A 100 -11.86 3.10 4.69
C ASP A 100 -10.89 2.05 4.18
N TYR A 101 -11.14 1.42 3.02
CA TYR A 101 -10.38 0.27 2.55
C TYR A 101 -10.13 0.28 1.05
N ILE A 102 -9.02 -0.34 0.68
CA ILE A 102 -8.61 -0.62 -0.69
C ILE A 102 -8.48 -2.13 -0.82
N ILE A 103 -9.05 -2.72 -1.87
CA ILE A 103 -8.96 -4.15 -2.16
C ILE A 103 -8.16 -4.34 -3.43
N TYR A 104 -7.05 -5.06 -3.34
CA TYR A 104 -6.18 -5.42 -4.46
C TYR A 104 -6.50 -6.84 -4.92
N TRP A 105 -6.70 -7.04 -6.19
CA TRP A 105 -6.73 -8.37 -6.78
C TRP A 105 -5.31 -8.93 -6.88
N LEU A 106 -5.02 -10.05 -6.22
CA LEU A 106 -3.69 -10.68 -6.25
C LEU A 106 -3.69 -11.94 -7.13
N ALA A 107 -4.77 -12.72 -7.09
CA ALA A 107 -4.93 -13.94 -7.87
C ALA A 107 -6.43 -14.25 -8.01
N PRO A 108 -6.84 -15.22 -8.85
CA PRO A 108 -8.26 -15.53 -9.10
C PRO A 108 -9.13 -15.70 -7.86
N ASN A 109 -8.55 -16.21 -6.77
CA ASN A 109 -9.25 -16.44 -5.51
C ASN A 109 -8.47 -15.84 -4.31
N GLU A 110 -7.70 -14.76 -4.54
CA GLU A 110 -6.88 -14.14 -3.51
C GLU A 110 -6.86 -12.61 -3.65
N TRP A 111 -7.07 -11.93 -2.54
CA TRP A 111 -7.10 -10.46 -2.45
C TRP A 111 -6.30 -9.98 -1.24
N LEU A 112 -5.80 -8.75 -1.34
CA LEU A 112 -5.26 -8.01 -0.22
C LEU A 112 -6.19 -6.85 0.09
N ILE A 113 -6.60 -6.73 1.35
CA ILE A 113 -7.39 -5.61 1.86
C ILE A 113 -6.45 -4.74 2.68
N GLN A 114 -6.39 -3.45 2.35
CA GLN A 114 -5.57 -2.45 3.04
C GLN A 114 -6.47 -1.34 3.58
N SER A 115 -6.24 -0.93 4.83
CA SER A 115 -6.91 0.27 5.36
C SER A 115 -6.35 1.55 4.73
N THR A 116 -7.20 2.57 4.57
CA THR A 116 -6.78 3.89 4.08
C THR A 116 -6.08 4.72 5.15
N GLN A 117 -6.24 4.38 6.43
CA GLN A 117 -5.61 5.03 7.56
C GLN A 117 -4.98 4.01 8.52
N PRO A 118 -3.93 4.39 9.28
CA PRO A 118 -3.39 3.55 10.34
C PRO A 118 -4.47 3.17 11.34
N ARG A 119 -4.59 1.88 11.63
CA ARG A 119 -5.55 1.35 12.63
C ARG A 119 -5.09 0.02 13.21
N VAL A 120 -5.64 -0.31 14.37
CA VAL A 120 -5.55 -1.67 14.89
C VAL A 120 -6.38 -2.58 13.99
N PRO A 121 -5.89 -3.76 13.59
CA PRO A 121 -6.64 -4.71 12.80
C PRO A 121 -7.99 -5.05 13.42
N VAL A 122 -9.07 -4.91 12.66
CA VAL A 122 -10.45 -5.17 13.11
C VAL A 122 -11.27 -5.94 12.07
N ILE A 123 -10.88 -5.82 10.80
CA ILE A 123 -11.67 -6.39 9.71
C ILE A 123 -11.52 -7.91 9.63
N ASP A 124 -10.43 -8.47 10.11
CA ASP A 124 -10.20 -9.92 10.20
C ASP A 124 -11.27 -10.60 11.06
N ALA A 125 -11.56 -10.03 12.22
CA ALA A 125 -12.60 -10.54 13.12
C ALA A 125 -14.02 -10.40 12.51
N ALA A 126 -14.27 -9.30 11.78
CA ALA A 126 -15.53 -9.08 11.10
C ALA A 126 -15.73 -10.09 9.95
N LEU A 127 -14.71 -10.26 9.12
CA LEU A 127 -14.71 -11.23 8.02
C LEU A 127 -14.81 -12.67 8.53
N GLY A 128 -14.10 -13.01 9.62
CA GLY A 128 -14.20 -14.33 10.24
C GLY A 128 -15.63 -14.68 10.66
N LYS A 129 -16.41 -13.70 11.13
CA LYS A 129 -17.84 -13.90 11.44
C LYS A 129 -18.70 -14.02 10.18
N PHE A 130 -18.49 -13.15 9.18
CA PHE A 130 -19.31 -13.14 7.96
C PHE A 130 -19.05 -14.35 7.07
N LEU A 131 -17.83 -14.91 7.12
CA LEU A 131 -17.41 -16.06 6.32
C LEU A 131 -17.44 -17.38 7.11
N ALA A 132 -18.01 -17.39 8.31
CA ALA A 132 -18.14 -18.61 9.09
C ALA A 132 -18.86 -19.72 8.30
N GLY A 133 -18.23 -20.89 8.21
CA GLY A 133 -18.76 -22.03 7.45
C GLY A 133 -18.53 -21.96 5.93
N GLN A 134 -17.90 -20.90 5.42
CA GLN A 134 -17.49 -20.78 4.03
C GLN A 134 -16.08 -21.31 3.84
N PHE A 135 -15.78 -21.80 2.63
CA PHE A 135 -14.39 -22.14 2.25
C PHE A 135 -13.63 -20.87 1.95
N ALA A 136 -13.09 -20.25 2.99
CA ALA A 136 -12.37 -18.98 2.93
C ALA A 136 -11.24 -18.95 3.96
N SER A 137 -10.21 -18.13 3.68
CA SER A 137 -9.12 -17.84 4.60
C SER A 137 -9.00 -16.34 4.79
N VAL A 138 -8.84 -15.90 6.02
CA VAL A 138 -8.62 -14.49 6.40
C VAL A 138 -7.40 -14.46 7.30
N VAL A 139 -6.35 -13.77 6.88
CA VAL A 139 -5.07 -13.73 7.61
C VAL A 139 -4.62 -12.29 7.77
N ASP A 140 -4.44 -11.85 9.01
CA ASP A 140 -3.79 -10.58 9.31
C ASP A 140 -2.29 -10.65 9.00
N ILE A 141 -1.85 -9.81 8.06
CA ILE A 141 -0.44 -9.68 7.66
C ILE A 141 0.11 -8.28 7.93
N SER A 142 -0.61 -7.46 8.69
CA SER A 142 -0.28 -6.05 8.96
C SER A 142 1.13 -5.90 9.55
N SER A 143 1.49 -6.71 10.55
CA SER A 143 2.80 -6.64 11.21
C SER A 143 3.97 -7.09 10.31
N GLY A 144 3.67 -7.86 9.27
CA GLY A 144 4.65 -8.41 8.32
C GLY A 144 4.97 -7.50 7.13
N ASN A 145 4.28 -6.38 6.98
CA ASN A 145 4.38 -5.50 5.83
C ASN A 145 4.44 -4.03 6.22
N THR A 146 4.84 -3.19 5.27
CA THR A 146 4.68 -1.74 5.34
C THR A 146 4.36 -1.18 3.97
N THR A 147 3.83 0.03 3.93
CA THR A 147 3.43 0.73 2.71
C THR A 147 4.21 2.01 2.56
N LEU A 148 4.68 2.29 1.34
CA LEU A 148 5.32 3.54 0.97
C LEU A 148 4.53 4.22 -0.13
N VAL A 149 4.57 5.54 -0.15
CA VAL A 149 4.10 6.34 -1.29
C VAL A 149 5.28 7.10 -1.88
N MET A 150 5.48 6.92 -3.17
CA MET A 150 6.47 7.62 -3.98
C MET A 150 5.79 8.72 -4.78
N MET A 151 6.35 9.91 -4.76
CA MET A 151 5.80 11.11 -5.39
C MET A 151 6.85 11.84 -6.21
N GLY A 152 6.39 12.55 -7.23
CA GLY A 152 7.23 13.41 -8.08
C GLY A 152 7.37 12.89 -9.50
N GLU A 153 7.96 13.72 -10.35
CA GLU A 153 8.05 13.47 -11.79
C GLU A 153 8.93 12.26 -12.15
N LYS A 154 9.89 11.91 -11.29
CA LYS A 154 10.88 10.84 -11.51
C LYS A 154 10.52 9.50 -10.90
N VAL A 155 9.33 9.36 -10.30
CA VAL A 155 8.88 8.09 -9.69
C VAL A 155 9.02 6.92 -10.66
N ARG A 156 8.57 7.08 -11.90
CA ARG A 156 8.67 6.02 -12.90
C ARG A 156 10.12 5.70 -13.26
N SER A 157 10.96 6.73 -13.41
CA SER A 157 12.39 6.55 -13.73
C SER A 157 13.10 5.79 -12.61
N VAL A 158 12.83 6.11 -11.35
CA VAL A 158 13.38 5.39 -10.19
C VAL A 158 12.89 3.94 -10.18
N LEU A 159 11.60 3.71 -10.36
CA LEU A 159 11.04 2.35 -10.37
C LEU A 159 11.59 1.49 -11.51
N GLN A 160 11.76 2.04 -12.71
CA GLN A 160 12.31 1.33 -13.88
C GLN A 160 13.75 0.83 -13.69
N LYS A 161 14.51 1.38 -12.75
CA LYS A 161 15.86 0.90 -12.44
C LYS A 161 15.89 -0.52 -11.85
N GLY A 162 14.81 -0.92 -11.18
CA GLY A 162 14.80 -2.20 -10.46
C GLY A 162 13.53 -3.04 -10.62
N CYS A 163 12.51 -2.52 -11.30
CA CYS A 163 11.24 -3.21 -11.51
C CYS A 163 11.01 -3.44 -13.01
N PRO A 164 10.72 -4.68 -13.45
CA PRO A 164 10.57 -5.02 -14.87
C PRO A 164 9.22 -4.64 -15.47
N LEU A 165 8.32 -4.00 -14.71
CA LEU A 165 7.01 -3.58 -15.21
C LEU A 165 7.14 -2.41 -16.18
N ASP A 166 6.22 -2.37 -17.16
CA ASP A 166 6.02 -1.19 -17.98
C ASP A 166 5.20 -0.14 -17.20
N PHE A 167 5.89 0.92 -16.77
CA PHE A 167 5.28 2.06 -16.07
C PHE A 167 4.71 3.12 -17.01
N HIS A 168 4.61 2.86 -18.30
CA HIS A 168 4.04 3.84 -19.22
C HIS A 168 2.59 4.15 -18.83
N SER A 169 2.22 5.44 -18.85
CA SER A 169 0.90 5.92 -18.39
C SER A 169 -0.30 5.38 -19.14
N ARG A 170 -0.10 4.77 -20.32
CA ARG A 170 -1.15 4.07 -21.09
C ARG A 170 -1.31 2.60 -20.70
N VAL A 171 -0.32 2.03 -19.99
CA VAL A 171 -0.29 0.60 -19.64
C VAL A 171 -0.63 0.39 -18.17
N PHE A 172 -0.01 1.21 -17.30
CA PHE A 172 -0.20 1.10 -15.84
C PHE A 172 -0.87 2.37 -15.32
N THR A 173 -2.19 2.29 -15.11
CA THR A 173 -3.08 3.42 -14.83
C THR A 173 -3.76 3.28 -13.46
N VAL A 174 -4.30 4.38 -12.95
CA VAL A 174 -5.12 4.40 -11.73
C VAL A 174 -6.25 3.37 -11.83
N GLY A 175 -6.53 2.66 -10.74
CA GLY A 175 -7.49 1.54 -10.72
C GLY A 175 -6.85 0.18 -10.98
N GLN A 176 -5.57 0.14 -11.32
CA GLN A 176 -4.80 -1.11 -11.47
C GLN A 176 -3.87 -1.37 -10.29
N CYS A 177 -3.46 -2.62 -10.14
CA CYS A 177 -2.36 -3.03 -9.27
C CYS A 177 -1.51 -4.08 -9.99
N ALA A 178 -0.31 -4.31 -9.45
CA ALA A 178 0.56 -5.38 -9.94
C ALA A 178 1.38 -5.96 -8.79
N GLN A 179 1.70 -7.24 -8.91
CA GLN A 179 2.74 -7.90 -8.12
C GLN A 179 4.00 -7.99 -8.95
N SER A 180 5.11 -7.59 -8.39
CA SER A 180 6.41 -7.59 -9.05
C SER A 180 7.54 -7.66 -8.04
N HIS A 181 8.72 -7.26 -8.45
CA HIS A 181 9.86 -7.06 -7.56
C HIS A 181 10.56 -5.73 -7.88
N TYR A 182 11.22 -5.17 -6.88
CA TYR A 182 12.16 -4.09 -7.03
C TYR A 182 13.53 -4.61 -6.60
N PHE A 183 14.41 -4.83 -7.58
CA PHE A 183 15.61 -5.67 -7.42
C PHE A 183 15.27 -7.01 -6.78
N LYS A 184 15.64 -7.25 -5.50
CA LYS A 184 15.38 -8.51 -4.79
C LYS A 184 14.14 -8.47 -3.88
N ALA A 185 13.53 -7.30 -3.70
CA ALA A 185 12.36 -7.15 -2.84
C ALA A 185 11.08 -7.39 -3.63
N GLY A 186 10.27 -8.39 -3.24
CA GLY A 186 8.91 -8.56 -3.76
C GLY A 186 8.02 -7.42 -3.31
N ILE A 187 7.24 -6.88 -4.23
CA ILE A 187 6.37 -5.72 -4.02
C ILE A 187 4.98 -5.94 -4.60
N VAL A 188 3.98 -5.31 -3.97
CA VAL A 188 2.68 -5.04 -4.57
C VAL A 188 2.60 -3.54 -4.78
N LEU A 189 2.20 -3.09 -5.96
CA LEU A 189 2.16 -1.68 -6.26
C LEU A 189 0.89 -1.29 -7.02
N ARG A 190 0.49 -0.03 -6.84
CA ARG A 190 -0.60 0.58 -7.60
C ARG A 190 -0.27 2.03 -7.98
N PRO A 191 -0.67 2.48 -9.16
CA PRO A 191 -0.63 3.88 -9.54
C PRO A 191 -1.64 4.70 -8.72
N LEU A 192 -1.22 5.86 -8.32
CA LEU A 192 -2.05 6.90 -7.73
C LEU A 192 -2.22 8.06 -8.73
N ALA A 193 -3.06 9.02 -8.38
CA ALA A 193 -3.19 10.27 -9.15
C ALA A 193 -1.82 10.98 -9.27
N ASN A 194 -1.70 11.84 -10.29
CA ASN A 194 -0.52 12.67 -10.55
C ASN A 194 0.80 11.90 -10.76
N GLY A 195 0.72 10.63 -11.20
CA GLY A 195 1.90 9.81 -11.48
C GLY A 195 2.60 9.24 -10.25
N ASN A 196 2.03 9.44 -9.06
CA ASN A 196 2.49 8.84 -7.82
C ASN A 196 2.26 7.33 -7.83
N VAL A 197 3.00 6.60 -6.98
CA VAL A 197 2.87 5.14 -6.86
C VAL A 197 2.90 4.74 -5.39
N GLU A 198 1.95 3.92 -4.99
CA GLU A 198 1.96 3.25 -3.69
C GLU A 198 2.59 1.87 -3.83
N VAL A 199 3.43 1.50 -2.88
CA VAL A 199 4.17 0.23 -2.86
C VAL A 199 4.03 -0.42 -1.50
N ILE A 200 3.61 -1.67 -1.48
CA ILE A 200 3.56 -2.51 -0.28
C ILE A 200 4.74 -3.46 -0.33
N ILE A 201 5.51 -3.54 0.75
CA ILE A 201 6.68 -4.40 0.87
C ILE A 201 6.63 -5.21 2.16
N ARG A 202 7.31 -6.35 2.17
CA ARG A 202 7.50 -7.12 3.40
C ARG A 202 8.45 -6.40 4.35
N ARG A 203 8.12 -6.38 5.63
CA ARG A 203 8.93 -5.79 6.70
C ARG A 203 10.38 -6.28 6.69
N SER A 204 10.60 -7.56 6.41
CA SER A 204 11.95 -8.14 6.35
C SER A 204 12.83 -7.57 5.22
N PHE A 205 12.22 -6.95 4.21
CA PHE A 205 12.92 -6.28 3.11
C PHE A 205 12.95 -4.76 3.22
N ALA A 206 12.34 -4.17 4.26
CA ALA A 206 12.19 -2.72 4.38
C ALA A 206 13.53 -1.97 4.41
N ASP A 207 14.50 -2.44 5.21
CA ASP A 207 15.85 -1.84 5.26
C ASP A 207 16.56 -1.92 3.90
N TYR A 208 16.57 -3.10 3.29
CA TYR A 208 17.15 -3.31 1.96
C TYR A 208 16.50 -2.41 0.91
N PHE A 209 15.16 -2.37 0.91
CA PHE A 209 14.40 -1.57 -0.04
C PHE A 209 14.68 -0.07 0.12
N GLY A 210 14.71 0.43 1.36
CA GLY A 210 15.02 1.82 1.66
C GLY A 210 16.41 2.23 1.17
N ARG A 211 17.44 1.41 1.40
CA ARG A 211 18.81 1.67 0.95
C ARG A 211 18.92 1.70 -0.57
N ILE A 212 18.35 0.71 -1.24
CA ILE A 212 18.43 0.64 -2.70
C ILE A 212 17.60 1.73 -3.39
N LEU A 213 16.51 2.18 -2.71
CA LEU A 213 15.71 3.29 -3.20
C LEU A 213 16.47 4.61 -3.12
N VAL A 214 17.23 4.85 -2.03
CA VAL A 214 18.11 6.03 -1.88
C VAL A 214 19.14 6.05 -3.00
N ASP A 215 19.85 4.94 -3.21
CA ASP A 215 20.83 4.80 -4.29
C ASP A 215 20.21 5.05 -5.68
N ALA A 216 19.06 4.44 -5.95
CA ALA A 216 18.38 4.62 -7.23
C ALA A 216 17.86 6.04 -7.47
N ALA A 217 17.59 6.80 -6.41
CA ALA A 217 17.06 8.16 -6.49
C ALA A 217 18.16 9.24 -6.46
N GLU A 218 19.42 8.90 -6.17
CA GLU A 218 20.52 9.83 -5.92
C GLU A 218 20.65 10.92 -6.98
N GLU A 219 20.59 10.56 -8.25
CA GLU A 219 20.69 11.52 -9.38
C GLU A 219 19.53 12.52 -9.48
N TYR A 220 18.43 12.30 -8.74
CA TYR A 220 17.24 13.16 -8.80
C TYR A 220 17.06 14.03 -7.55
N VAL A 221 17.90 13.86 -6.53
CA VAL A 221 17.74 14.54 -5.23
C VAL A 221 18.98 15.35 -4.81
N SER A 222 20.03 15.35 -5.69
CA SER A 222 21.25 16.15 -5.54
C SER A 222 21.03 17.60 -5.91
#